data_42889ded5ceb57e96d1d03474757bbca
#
_entry.id   42889ded5ceb57e96d1d03474757bbca
#
_cell.length_a   1.000
_cell.length_b   1.000
_cell.length_c   1.000
_cell.angle_alpha   90.00
_cell.angle_beta   90.00
_cell.angle_gamma   90.00
#
_symmetry.space_group_name_H-M   'P 1'
#
loop_
_entity.id
_entity.type
_entity.pdbx_description
1 polymer ?
#
loop_
_entity_poly.entity_id
_entity_poly.type
_entity_poly.pdbx_seq_one_letter_code
_entity_poly.pdbx_strand_id
1 'polypeptide(L)'
;MTTFSFDAQVTSAHFDRSGAVFALGDGSVRFEDGVFDAVHEGAVLCATVHPSGEGLVTGGDDGRVIWSRKGEAGVLATVQGPGTGGWIDAIAASPQTKLIAFSSGKTLSVIDATDAGFRRDFQHERTVSGVAFDPGGRRIATSTYGGACLWFARIADQKPTKLVWAGSHTGVTFSPDGAFVVTTMQDMQLHGWRLKDSKNMRMGGYPSKIRAMAFLSKGSLLATSGAQGAVLWPFTGSNGPMGREASEIGFDDTTTVTLVAASNPHGRLAAGLGDGRVWVADPAGQGLNVVKAEKGAPIVALALSPDTTRVAWADEDGRAGVADVVID
;
A
#
# COMPACT_ATOMS: atom_id res chain seq x y z
N MET A 1 1.44 0.19 -24.81
CA MET A 1 1.21 1.12 -23.66
C MET A 1 -0.04 1.93 -23.94
N THR A 2 -1.01 1.92 -23.02
CA THR A 2 -2.21 2.79 -23.04
C THR A 2 -1.95 3.96 -22.11
N THR A 3 -2.32 5.18 -22.51
CA THR A 3 -2.10 6.40 -21.71
C THR A 3 -3.42 7.13 -21.46
N PHE A 4 -3.51 7.77 -20.31
CA PHE A 4 -4.65 8.54 -19.83
C PHE A 4 -4.17 9.93 -19.39
N SER A 5 -5.07 10.90 -19.41
CA SER A 5 -4.87 12.21 -18.80
C SER A 5 -6.10 12.51 -17.95
N PHE A 6 -5.89 12.69 -16.66
CA PHE A 6 -6.93 13.02 -15.71
C PHE A 6 -6.80 14.48 -15.28
N ASP A 7 -7.92 15.15 -15.08
CA ASP A 7 -7.97 16.55 -14.60
C ASP A 7 -7.74 16.67 -13.08
N ALA A 8 -7.54 15.52 -12.39
CA ALA A 8 -7.30 15.43 -10.97
C ALA A 8 -6.09 14.56 -10.66
N GLN A 9 -5.45 14.80 -9.52
CA GLN A 9 -4.33 14.00 -9.04
C GLN A 9 -4.77 12.54 -8.80
N VAL A 10 -3.98 11.59 -9.28
CA VAL A 10 -4.17 10.17 -8.98
C VAL A 10 -3.61 9.89 -7.59
N THR A 11 -4.45 9.41 -6.68
CA THR A 11 -4.07 9.08 -5.31
C THR A 11 -3.53 7.66 -5.17
N SER A 12 -4.00 6.72 -6.01
CA SER A 12 -3.46 5.36 -6.07
C SER A 12 -3.81 4.64 -7.37
N ALA A 13 -3.00 3.63 -7.73
CA ALA A 13 -3.23 2.73 -8.84
C ALA A 13 -3.29 1.29 -8.34
N HIS A 14 -4.14 0.47 -8.95
CA HIS A 14 -4.36 -0.92 -8.59
C HIS A 14 -4.63 -1.77 -9.83
N PHE A 15 -4.55 -3.08 -9.70
CA PHE A 15 -5.11 -4.03 -10.65
C PHE A 15 -6.20 -4.84 -9.98
N ASP A 16 -7.41 -4.79 -10.52
CA ASP A 16 -8.47 -5.73 -10.21
C ASP A 16 -8.55 -6.84 -11.28
N ARG A 17 -9.57 -7.69 -11.23
CA ARG A 17 -9.76 -8.74 -12.24
C ARG A 17 -10.03 -8.21 -13.65
N SER A 18 -10.47 -6.98 -13.79
CA SER A 18 -10.82 -6.37 -15.08
C SER A 18 -9.68 -5.60 -15.72
N GLY A 19 -8.62 -5.27 -14.98
CA GLY A 19 -7.49 -4.49 -15.46
C GLY A 19 -7.01 -3.44 -14.46
N ALA A 20 -6.37 -2.39 -14.96
CA ALA A 20 -5.90 -1.29 -14.14
C ALA A 20 -7.06 -0.40 -13.68
N VAL A 21 -6.98 0.07 -12.43
CA VAL A 21 -7.96 0.96 -11.81
C VAL A 21 -7.24 2.05 -11.04
N PHE A 22 -7.69 3.29 -11.20
CA PHE A 22 -7.09 4.46 -10.58
C PHE A 22 -8.12 5.14 -9.66
N ALA A 23 -7.69 5.51 -8.45
CA ALA A 23 -8.46 6.34 -7.54
C ALA A 23 -7.92 7.78 -7.60
N LEU A 24 -8.81 8.78 -7.62
CA LEU A 24 -8.46 10.17 -7.88
C LEU A 24 -8.87 11.11 -6.73
N GLY A 25 -8.17 12.23 -6.65
CA GLY A 25 -8.43 13.30 -5.70
C GLY A 25 -9.72 14.10 -5.93
N ASP A 26 -10.41 13.88 -7.07
CA ASP A 26 -11.75 14.41 -7.33
C ASP A 26 -12.90 13.51 -6.83
N GLY A 27 -12.58 12.46 -6.10
CA GLY A 27 -13.56 11.50 -5.58
C GLY A 27 -13.97 10.42 -6.57
N SER A 28 -13.35 10.34 -7.74
CA SER A 28 -13.69 9.34 -8.75
C SER A 28 -12.76 8.13 -8.74
N VAL A 29 -13.28 7.01 -9.25
CA VAL A 29 -12.53 5.78 -9.58
C VAL A 29 -12.61 5.61 -11.10
N ARG A 30 -11.46 5.43 -11.75
CA ARG A 30 -11.32 5.32 -13.21
C ARG A 30 -10.81 3.93 -13.57
N PHE A 31 -11.55 3.23 -14.41
CA PHE A 31 -11.18 1.93 -14.95
C PHE A 31 -10.45 2.06 -16.28
N GLU A 32 -9.60 1.12 -16.61
CA GLU A 32 -8.76 1.12 -17.81
C GLU A 32 -9.57 1.23 -19.12
N ASP A 33 -10.78 0.71 -19.17
CA ASP A 33 -11.68 0.75 -20.34
C ASP A 33 -12.46 2.07 -20.48
N GLY A 34 -12.15 3.06 -19.63
CA GLY A 34 -12.77 4.39 -19.67
C GLY A 34 -14.04 4.53 -18.83
N VAL A 35 -14.55 3.45 -18.24
CA VAL A 35 -15.65 3.54 -17.28
C VAL A 35 -15.17 4.25 -16.01
N PHE A 36 -16.01 5.08 -15.42
CA PHE A 36 -15.72 5.75 -14.15
C PHE A 36 -16.91 5.77 -13.22
N ASP A 37 -16.62 5.77 -11.92
CA ASP A 37 -17.58 5.94 -10.86
C ASP A 37 -17.24 7.20 -10.06
N ALA A 38 -18.17 8.15 -9.95
CA ALA A 38 -18.08 9.28 -9.02
C ALA A 38 -18.60 8.78 -7.67
N VAL A 39 -17.70 8.53 -6.73
CA VAL A 39 -18.04 7.77 -5.51
C VAL A 39 -18.02 8.60 -4.25
N HIS A 40 -17.13 9.60 -4.15
CA HIS A 40 -17.02 10.48 -2.99
C HIS A 40 -17.42 11.92 -3.34
N GLU A 41 -17.93 12.66 -2.35
CA GLU A 41 -18.24 14.10 -2.48
C GLU A 41 -16.97 14.97 -2.38
N GLY A 42 -15.87 14.41 -1.92
CA GLY A 42 -14.54 15.00 -1.82
C GLY A 42 -13.48 14.07 -2.38
N ALA A 43 -12.28 14.11 -1.82
CA ALA A 43 -11.15 13.34 -2.31
C ALA A 43 -11.19 11.86 -1.89
N VAL A 44 -10.75 10.96 -2.78
CA VAL A 44 -10.33 9.62 -2.33
C VAL A 44 -8.98 9.75 -1.63
N LEU A 45 -8.92 9.36 -0.37
CA LEU A 45 -7.70 9.43 0.45
C LEU A 45 -6.91 8.12 0.44
N CYS A 46 -7.61 6.99 0.38
CA CYS A 46 -7.01 5.66 0.35
C CYS A 46 -7.88 4.67 -0.42
N ALA A 47 -7.25 3.64 -1.00
CA ALA A 47 -7.94 2.61 -1.73
C ALA A 47 -7.24 1.25 -1.60
N THR A 48 -8.00 0.18 -1.80
CA THR A 48 -7.51 -1.20 -1.91
C THR A 48 -8.43 -1.99 -2.83
N VAL A 49 -7.95 -3.07 -3.40
CA VAL A 49 -8.80 -3.98 -4.18
C VAL A 49 -9.80 -4.67 -3.23
N HIS A 50 -11.06 -4.75 -3.65
CA HIS A 50 -12.09 -5.44 -2.86
C HIS A 50 -11.72 -6.93 -2.63
N PRO A 51 -12.08 -7.55 -1.49
CA PRO A 51 -11.73 -8.95 -1.18
C PRO A 51 -12.23 -9.98 -2.20
N SER A 52 -13.19 -9.65 -3.06
CA SER A 52 -13.59 -10.49 -4.20
C SER A 52 -12.61 -10.45 -5.37
N GLY A 53 -11.72 -9.45 -5.41
CA GLY A 53 -10.85 -9.15 -6.54
C GLY A 53 -11.52 -8.28 -7.62
N GLU A 54 -12.73 -7.76 -7.39
CA GLU A 54 -13.48 -6.94 -8.35
C GLU A 54 -13.67 -5.52 -7.82
N GLY A 55 -13.15 -4.55 -8.56
CA GLY A 55 -13.22 -3.14 -8.19
C GLY A 55 -12.40 -2.75 -6.98
N LEU A 56 -12.56 -1.51 -6.54
CA LEU A 56 -11.87 -0.93 -5.40
C LEU A 56 -12.80 -0.70 -4.21
N VAL A 57 -12.24 -0.83 -3.02
CA VAL A 57 -12.78 -0.23 -1.82
C VAL A 57 -12.00 1.04 -1.56
N THR A 58 -12.69 2.17 -1.52
CA THR A 58 -12.12 3.51 -1.33
C THR A 58 -12.57 4.11 -0.01
N GLY A 59 -11.71 4.90 0.59
CA GLY A 59 -12.02 5.73 1.74
C GLY A 59 -11.80 7.21 1.38
N GLY A 60 -12.79 8.05 1.68
CA GLY A 60 -12.79 9.47 1.34
C GLY A 60 -12.70 10.40 2.55
N ASP A 61 -12.50 11.67 2.26
CA ASP A 61 -12.58 12.75 3.25
C ASP A 61 -14.02 13.08 3.67
N ASP A 62 -15.00 12.50 2.96
CA ASP A 62 -16.43 12.53 3.30
C ASP A 62 -16.84 11.51 4.38
N GLY A 63 -15.87 10.72 4.88
CA GLY A 63 -16.09 9.71 5.92
C GLY A 63 -16.76 8.43 5.43
N ARG A 64 -16.86 8.23 4.12
CA ARG A 64 -17.47 7.03 3.55
C ARG A 64 -16.40 6.01 3.15
N VAL A 65 -16.75 4.73 3.29
CA VAL A 65 -16.04 3.60 2.69
C VAL A 65 -16.95 3.04 1.61
N ILE A 66 -16.50 3.05 0.36
CA ILE A 66 -17.32 2.74 -0.81
C ILE A 66 -16.66 1.61 -1.61
N TRP A 67 -17.45 0.63 -2.02
CA TRP A 67 -17.05 -0.35 -3.02
C TRP A 67 -17.53 0.10 -4.40
N SER A 68 -16.58 0.29 -5.30
CA SER A 68 -16.79 0.70 -6.69
C SER A 68 -16.37 -0.41 -7.63
N ARG A 69 -17.26 -0.78 -8.56
CA ARG A 69 -17.02 -1.76 -9.63
C ARG A 69 -17.77 -1.32 -10.89
N LYS A 70 -17.05 -1.04 -11.95
CA LYS A 70 -17.53 -0.68 -13.32
C LYS A 70 -18.98 -0.23 -13.42
N GLY A 71 -19.27 1.04 -13.09
CA GLY A 71 -20.61 1.62 -13.19
C GLY A 71 -21.54 1.34 -12.01
N GLU A 72 -21.06 0.65 -10.99
CA GLU A 72 -21.79 0.41 -9.75
C GLU A 72 -20.95 0.81 -8.56
N ALA A 73 -21.53 1.58 -7.65
CA ALA A 73 -20.91 1.94 -6.39
C ALA A 73 -21.88 1.77 -5.22
N GLY A 74 -21.40 1.24 -4.10
CA GLY A 74 -22.17 1.00 -2.90
C GLY A 74 -21.43 1.38 -1.63
N VAL A 75 -22.09 2.10 -0.72
CA VAL A 75 -21.53 2.46 0.57
C VAL A 75 -21.49 1.22 1.47
N LEU A 76 -20.29 0.86 1.92
CA LEU A 76 -20.04 -0.25 2.86
C LEU A 76 -20.08 0.22 4.32
N ALA A 77 -19.60 1.43 4.59
CA ALA A 77 -19.59 2.03 5.91
C ALA A 77 -19.54 3.55 5.84
N THR A 78 -20.04 4.18 6.89
CA THR A 78 -19.91 5.62 7.11
C THR A 78 -19.39 5.86 8.51
N VAL A 79 -18.43 6.79 8.62
CA VAL A 79 -17.92 7.28 9.91
C VAL A 79 -18.45 8.69 10.11
N GLN A 80 -19.18 8.90 11.22
CA GLN A 80 -19.63 10.22 11.62
C GLN A 80 -18.59 10.83 12.57
N GLY A 81 -18.04 11.97 12.21
CA GLY A 81 -17.14 12.75 13.06
C GLY A 81 -17.80 14.01 13.58
N PRO A 82 -17.33 14.59 14.68
CA PRO A 82 -17.81 15.90 15.15
C PRO A 82 -17.40 16.99 14.15
N GLY A 83 -18.39 17.51 13.41
CA GLY A 83 -18.26 18.73 12.59
C GLY A 83 -18.14 18.52 11.08
N THR A 84 -17.27 17.68 10.59
CA THR A 84 -17.14 17.28 9.19
C THR A 84 -16.78 15.81 9.20
N GLY A 85 -17.47 14.93 8.55
CA GLY A 85 -17.29 13.48 8.62
C GLY A 85 -15.84 13.04 8.86
N GLY A 86 -15.62 11.99 9.62
CA GLY A 86 -14.26 11.53 9.95
C GLY A 86 -13.57 11.00 8.68
N TRP A 87 -12.44 11.58 8.27
CA TRP A 87 -11.64 11.10 7.15
C TRP A 87 -11.28 9.62 7.30
N ILE A 88 -11.30 8.90 6.21
CA ILE A 88 -10.79 7.52 6.19
C ILE A 88 -9.31 7.59 5.83
N ASP A 89 -8.45 7.47 6.85
CA ASP A 89 -7.01 7.72 6.74
C ASP A 89 -6.23 6.57 6.07
N ALA A 90 -6.65 5.34 6.33
CA ALA A 90 -6.02 4.14 5.76
C ALA A 90 -7.03 3.00 5.60
N ILE A 91 -6.78 2.13 4.62
CA ILE A 91 -7.64 0.99 4.31
C ILE A 91 -6.81 -0.23 3.90
N ALA A 92 -7.28 -1.41 4.27
CA ALA A 92 -6.72 -2.70 3.84
C ALA A 92 -7.84 -3.73 3.68
N ALA A 93 -7.61 -4.71 2.80
CA ALA A 93 -8.54 -5.82 2.59
C ALA A 93 -7.85 -7.18 2.70
N SER A 94 -8.57 -8.18 3.18
CA SER A 94 -8.11 -9.56 3.25
C SER A 94 -8.98 -10.46 2.35
N PRO A 95 -8.47 -10.91 1.20
CA PRO A 95 -9.17 -11.89 0.36
C PRO A 95 -9.43 -13.23 1.07
N GLN A 96 -8.58 -13.61 2.03
CA GLN A 96 -8.68 -14.88 2.77
C GLN A 96 -9.89 -14.92 3.71
N THR A 97 -10.16 -13.82 4.40
CA THR A 97 -11.22 -13.75 5.42
C THR A 97 -12.41 -12.89 5.00
N LYS A 98 -12.36 -12.27 3.82
CA LYS A 98 -13.37 -11.33 3.28
C LYS A 98 -13.56 -10.08 4.15
N LEU A 99 -12.56 -9.75 4.97
CA LEU A 99 -12.58 -8.57 5.83
C LEU A 99 -11.99 -7.35 5.12
N ILE A 100 -12.53 -6.19 5.47
CA ILE A 100 -12.02 -4.86 5.13
C ILE A 100 -11.77 -4.14 6.45
N ALA A 101 -10.59 -3.58 6.62
CA ALA A 101 -10.20 -2.80 7.78
C ALA A 101 -9.87 -1.38 7.35
N PHE A 102 -10.35 -0.38 8.06
CA PHE A 102 -10.08 1.02 7.78
C PHE A 102 -9.92 1.83 9.07
N SER A 103 -9.20 2.93 8.98
CA SER A 103 -9.00 3.82 10.11
C SER A 103 -9.63 5.19 9.87
N SER A 104 -10.14 5.78 10.96
CA SER A 104 -10.54 7.17 11.03
C SER A 104 -10.08 7.75 12.37
N GLY A 105 -9.14 8.66 12.32
CA GLY A 105 -8.51 9.22 13.51
C GLY A 105 -7.91 8.11 14.41
N LYS A 106 -8.48 7.91 15.59
CA LYS A 106 -8.00 6.92 16.59
C LYS A 106 -8.73 5.58 16.54
N THR A 107 -9.65 5.41 15.62
CA THR A 107 -10.48 4.21 15.52
C THR A 107 -10.04 3.37 14.33
N LEU A 108 -9.76 2.09 14.57
CA LEU A 108 -9.69 1.05 13.55
C LEU A 108 -11.05 0.36 13.50
N SER A 109 -11.69 0.36 12.35
CA SER A 109 -12.94 -0.36 12.09
C SER A 109 -12.68 -1.57 11.18
N VAL A 110 -13.37 -2.67 11.43
CA VAL A 110 -13.32 -3.91 10.61
C VAL A 110 -14.74 -4.29 10.25
N ILE A 111 -14.98 -4.49 8.97
CA ILE A 111 -16.25 -4.97 8.40
C ILE A 111 -16.03 -6.24 7.58
N ASP A 112 -17.08 -6.99 7.33
CA ASP A 112 -17.04 -8.19 6.49
C ASP A 112 -17.76 -7.91 5.17
N ALA A 113 -17.08 -8.13 4.04
CA ALA A 113 -17.62 -7.88 2.70
C ALA A 113 -18.79 -8.82 2.34
N THR A 114 -19.04 -9.88 3.12
CA THR A 114 -20.10 -10.88 2.90
C THR A 114 -21.15 -10.90 3.99
N ASP A 115 -20.94 -10.17 5.09
CA ASP A 115 -21.86 -10.07 6.22
C ASP A 115 -21.97 -8.60 6.68
N ALA A 116 -23.01 -7.92 6.19
CA ALA A 116 -23.27 -6.52 6.52
C ALA A 116 -23.55 -6.27 8.03
N GLY A 117 -23.88 -7.32 8.80
CA GLY A 117 -24.07 -7.23 10.25
C GLY A 117 -22.77 -7.27 11.05
N PHE A 118 -21.66 -7.65 10.41
CA PHE A 118 -20.39 -7.74 11.11
C PHE A 118 -19.64 -6.40 11.12
N ARG A 119 -19.38 -5.90 12.32
CA ARG A 119 -18.48 -4.76 12.55
C ARG A 119 -17.72 -4.92 13.87
N ARG A 120 -16.46 -4.51 13.88
CA ARG A 120 -15.63 -4.37 15.09
C ARG A 120 -14.91 -3.03 15.04
N ASP A 121 -14.91 -2.32 16.14
CA ASP A 121 -14.22 -1.04 16.31
C ASP A 121 -13.19 -1.16 17.46
N PHE A 122 -11.93 -0.79 17.17
CA PHE A 122 -10.83 -0.85 18.12
C PHE A 122 -10.27 0.56 18.34
N GLN A 123 -10.26 0.99 19.60
CA GLN A 123 -9.79 2.32 19.99
C GLN A 123 -8.30 2.32 20.25
N HIS A 124 -7.61 3.34 19.75
CA HIS A 124 -6.20 3.60 19.95
C HIS A 124 -6.00 4.86 20.78
N GLU A 125 -4.85 4.96 21.46
CA GLU A 125 -4.45 6.16 22.19
C GLU A 125 -4.06 7.31 21.26
N ARG A 126 -3.59 6.98 20.05
CA ARG A 126 -3.07 7.88 19.02
C ARG A 126 -3.75 7.59 17.68
N THR A 127 -3.65 8.57 16.76
CA THR A 127 -4.15 8.42 15.39
C THR A 127 -3.50 7.21 14.70
N VAL A 128 -4.31 6.45 13.98
CA VAL A 128 -3.89 5.31 13.17
C VAL A 128 -3.53 5.81 11.78
N SER A 129 -2.27 5.64 11.38
CA SER A 129 -1.73 6.16 10.11
C SER A 129 -1.60 5.09 9.02
N GLY A 130 -1.67 3.82 9.38
CA GLY A 130 -1.58 2.71 8.44
C GLY A 130 -2.23 1.46 8.99
N VAL A 131 -2.73 0.62 8.09
CA VAL A 131 -3.46 -0.62 8.40
C VAL A 131 -2.99 -1.72 7.47
N ALA A 132 -2.72 -2.92 7.99
CA ALA A 132 -2.42 -4.11 7.19
C ALA A 132 -2.94 -5.38 7.86
N PHE A 133 -3.46 -6.31 7.05
CA PHE A 133 -3.75 -7.68 7.50
C PHE A 133 -2.49 -8.55 7.48
N ASP A 134 -2.41 -9.50 8.40
CA ASP A 134 -1.47 -10.61 8.29
C ASP A 134 -1.85 -11.52 7.11
N PRO A 135 -0.94 -12.38 6.62
CA PRO A 135 -1.20 -13.22 5.46
C PRO A 135 -2.41 -14.14 5.58
N GLY A 136 -2.79 -14.51 6.80
CA GLY A 136 -4.00 -15.30 7.08
C GLY A 136 -5.28 -14.48 7.25
N GLY A 137 -5.18 -13.15 7.25
CA GLY A 137 -6.31 -12.25 7.47
C GLY A 137 -6.91 -12.29 8.89
N ARG A 138 -6.19 -12.89 9.84
CA ARG A 138 -6.68 -13.07 11.22
C ARG A 138 -6.25 -11.94 12.15
N ARG A 139 -5.07 -11.36 11.90
CA ARG A 139 -4.54 -10.24 12.68
C ARG A 139 -4.44 -9.00 11.80
N ILE A 140 -4.56 -7.85 12.44
CA ILE A 140 -4.38 -6.55 11.82
C ILE A 140 -3.26 -5.84 12.57
N ALA A 141 -2.30 -5.30 11.83
CA ALA A 141 -1.33 -4.35 12.34
C ALA A 141 -1.79 -2.92 12.00
N THR A 142 -1.65 -2.04 12.96
CA THR A 142 -1.84 -0.60 12.78
C THR A 142 -0.57 0.14 13.16
N SER A 143 -0.20 1.17 12.38
CA SER A 143 0.88 2.09 12.73
C SER A 143 0.34 3.34 13.42
N THR A 144 1.05 3.83 14.42
CA THR A 144 0.68 5.02 15.19
C THR A 144 1.93 5.79 15.60
N TYR A 145 1.77 6.96 16.23
CA TYR A 145 2.88 7.54 16.96
C TYR A 145 3.26 6.65 18.15
N GLY A 146 4.54 6.26 18.23
CA GLY A 146 5.08 5.43 19.30
C GLY A 146 5.13 3.93 18.98
N GLY A 147 4.83 3.51 17.73
CA GLY A 147 4.97 2.12 17.30
C GLY A 147 3.80 1.57 16.50
N ALA A 148 3.55 0.28 16.68
CA ALA A 148 2.44 -0.43 16.06
C ALA A 148 1.61 -1.19 17.10
N CYS A 149 0.35 -1.49 16.74
CA CYS A 149 -0.54 -2.33 17.53
C CYS A 149 -1.02 -3.52 16.70
N LEU A 150 -1.13 -4.69 17.34
CA LEU A 150 -1.69 -5.89 16.71
C LEU A 150 -3.04 -6.22 17.35
N TRP A 151 -4.03 -6.49 16.51
CA TRP A 151 -5.39 -6.86 16.88
C TRP A 151 -5.79 -8.17 16.20
N PHE A 152 -6.63 -8.97 16.84
CA PHE A 152 -7.34 -10.06 16.17
C PHE A 152 -8.61 -9.52 15.53
N ALA A 153 -8.74 -9.67 14.21
CA ALA A 153 -9.77 -8.98 13.43
C ALA A 153 -11.22 -9.27 13.87
N ARG A 154 -11.51 -10.46 14.38
CA ARG A 154 -12.86 -10.89 14.75
C ARG A 154 -13.15 -10.92 16.25
N ILE A 155 -12.15 -10.75 17.11
CA ILE A 155 -12.33 -10.78 18.57
C ILE A 155 -12.75 -9.40 19.05
N ALA A 156 -13.85 -9.30 19.79
CA ALA A 156 -14.37 -8.04 20.30
C ALA A 156 -13.50 -7.53 21.48
N ASP A 157 -13.77 -7.94 22.68
CA ASP A 157 -13.17 -7.42 23.91
C ASP A 157 -11.73 -7.91 24.10
N GLN A 158 -10.79 -7.20 23.46
CA GLN A 158 -9.36 -7.53 23.53
C GLN A 158 -8.52 -6.28 23.79
N LYS A 159 -7.32 -6.50 24.30
CA LYS A 159 -6.25 -5.50 24.34
C LYS A 159 -5.28 -5.75 23.19
N PRO A 160 -4.75 -4.69 22.54
CA PRO A 160 -3.76 -4.88 21.48
C PRO A 160 -2.43 -5.40 22.05
N THR A 161 -1.72 -6.19 21.25
CA THR A 161 -0.30 -6.35 21.47
C THR A 161 0.42 -5.10 20.97
N LYS A 162 1.07 -4.36 21.86
CA LYS A 162 1.81 -3.14 21.52
C LYS A 162 3.25 -3.49 21.12
N LEU A 163 3.66 -2.99 19.97
CA LEU A 163 5.02 -3.04 19.43
C LEU A 163 5.61 -1.63 19.54
N VAL A 164 6.31 -1.37 20.65
CA VAL A 164 6.71 -0.01 21.02
C VAL A 164 8.02 0.41 20.36
N TRP A 165 8.02 1.57 19.75
CA TRP A 165 9.21 2.29 19.29
C TRP A 165 8.89 3.77 19.13
N ALA A 166 9.77 4.66 19.60
CA ALA A 166 9.57 6.10 19.56
C ALA A 166 9.56 6.64 18.11
N GLY A 167 8.71 7.61 17.85
CA GLY A 167 8.59 8.29 16.57
C GLY A 167 7.24 8.08 15.89
N SER A 168 7.04 8.75 14.76
CA SER A 168 5.83 8.69 13.95
C SER A 168 5.94 7.57 12.90
N HIS A 169 5.14 6.52 13.05
CA HIS A 169 5.04 5.42 12.10
C HIS A 169 3.89 5.69 11.15
N THR A 170 4.16 5.69 9.84
CA THR A 170 3.20 6.16 8.80
C THR A 170 2.57 5.03 8.00
N GLY A 171 3.31 4.00 7.64
CA GLY A 171 2.80 2.82 6.96
C GLY A 171 3.13 1.55 7.74
N VAL A 172 2.45 0.44 7.45
CA VAL A 172 2.69 -0.85 8.10
C VAL A 172 2.47 -2.00 7.12
N THR A 173 3.27 -3.06 7.25
CA THR A 173 3.09 -4.33 6.53
C THR A 173 3.53 -5.52 7.37
N PHE A 174 2.97 -6.70 7.08
CA PHE A 174 3.50 -7.97 7.57
C PHE A 174 4.44 -8.60 6.53
N SER A 175 5.43 -9.35 7.00
CA SER A 175 6.11 -10.29 6.11
C SER A 175 5.15 -11.39 5.64
N PRO A 176 5.33 -11.96 4.44
CA PRO A 176 4.44 -12.98 3.89
C PRO A 176 4.33 -14.29 4.69
N ASP A 177 5.28 -14.56 5.57
CA ASP A 177 5.24 -15.66 6.54
C ASP A 177 4.56 -15.27 7.87
N GLY A 178 4.19 -13.99 8.03
CA GLY A 178 3.59 -13.44 9.25
C GLY A 178 4.53 -13.37 10.45
N ALA A 179 5.85 -13.54 10.25
CA ALA A 179 6.85 -13.56 11.33
C ALA A 179 7.33 -12.17 11.75
N PHE A 180 7.18 -11.17 10.85
CA PHE A 180 7.63 -9.81 11.08
C PHE A 180 6.53 -8.80 10.77
N VAL A 181 6.58 -7.66 11.48
CA VAL A 181 5.87 -6.43 11.13
C VAL A 181 6.90 -5.35 10.86
N VAL A 182 6.71 -4.60 9.79
CA VAL A 182 7.58 -3.49 9.38
C VAL A 182 6.74 -2.24 9.19
N THR A 183 7.27 -1.10 9.62
CA THR A 183 6.65 0.22 9.45
C THR A 183 7.60 1.17 8.75
N THR A 184 7.05 2.06 7.92
CA THR A 184 7.74 3.28 7.49
C THR A 184 7.63 4.33 8.59
N MET A 185 8.62 5.20 8.69
CA MET A 185 8.65 6.27 9.68
C MET A 185 8.80 7.64 9.02
N GLN A 186 8.35 8.67 9.72
CA GLN A 186 8.54 10.06 9.30
C GLN A 186 10.03 10.43 9.18
N ASP A 187 10.89 9.80 9.97
CA ASP A 187 12.33 10.07 10.10
C ASP A 187 13.19 9.38 9.02
N MET A 188 12.66 9.14 7.83
CA MET A 188 13.39 8.54 6.70
C MET A 188 14.07 7.21 7.05
N GLN A 189 13.38 6.35 7.79
CA GLN A 189 13.82 5.00 8.16
C GLN A 189 12.65 4.04 8.23
N LEU A 190 12.96 2.76 8.25
CA LEU A 190 12.01 1.71 8.60
C LEU A 190 12.30 1.22 10.01
N HIS A 191 11.25 0.82 10.69
CA HIS A 191 11.35 0.06 11.92
C HIS A 191 10.55 -1.24 11.80
N GLY A 192 11.04 -2.31 12.41
CA GLY A 192 10.34 -3.59 12.37
C GLY A 192 10.48 -4.38 13.67
N TRP A 193 9.63 -5.37 13.81
CA TRP A 193 9.61 -6.29 14.93
C TRP A 193 9.48 -7.72 14.46
N ARG A 194 10.28 -8.60 15.04
CA ARG A 194 10.08 -10.03 14.96
C ARG A 194 9.02 -10.46 15.99
N LEU A 195 7.91 -11.02 15.52
CA LEU A 195 6.73 -11.19 16.36
C LEU A 195 6.85 -12.26 17.45
N LYS A 196 7.72 -13.27 17.29
CA LYS A 196 7.88 -14.35 18.28
C LYS A 196 8.43 -13.89 19.64
N ASP A 197 9.18 -12.78 19.66
CA ASP A 197 9.88 -12.27 20.85
C ASP A 197 9.87 -10.74 20.93
N SER A 198 9.15 -10.07 20.03
CA SER A 198 9.07 -8.61 19.90
C SER A 198 10.44 -7.92 19.72
N LYS A 199 11.46 -8.67 19.30
CA LYS A 199 12.79 -8.09 19.02
C LYS A 199 12.67 -7.12 17.86
N ASN A 200 13.09 -5.87 18.11
CA ASN A 200 13.03 -4.81 17.11
C ASN A 200 14.26 -4.75 16.19
N MET A 201 14.12 -4.09 15.06
CA MET A 201 15.19 -3.85 14.08
C MET A 201 15.02 -2.47 13.45
N ARG A 202 16.12 -1.79 13.17
CA ARG A 202 16.16 -0.54 12.40
C ARG A 202 16.76 -0.80 11.03
N MET A 203 16.16 -0.21 10.03
CA MET A 203 16.62 -0.22 8.65
C MET A 203 16.65 1.24 8.17
N GLY A 204 17.85 1.81 8.10
CA GLY A 204 18.09 3.24 7.84
C GLY A 204 19.08 3.47 6.72
N GLY A 205 19.51 4.73 6.55
CA GLY A 205 20.43 5.14 5.49
C GLY A 205 19.75 5.77 4.28
N TYR A 206 18.48 6.09 4.39
CA TYR A 206 17.71 6.70 3.30
C TYR A 206 17.92 8.21 3.21
N PRO A 207 18.19 8.74 2.00
CA PRO A 207 18.32 10.18 1.78
C PRO A 207 16.98 10.91 1.74
N SER A 208 15.85 10.18 1.56
CA SER A 208 14.52 10.77 1.49
C SER A 208 13.45 9.90 2.16
N LYS A 209 12.21 10.43 2.21
CA LYS A 209 11.07 9.74 2.83
C LYS A 209 10.73 8.45 2.10
N ILE A 210 10.57 7.36 2.84
CA ILE A 210 10.12 6.07 2.32
C ILE A 210 8.60 6.11 2.20
N ARG A 211 8.08 6.11 0.97
CA ARG A 211 6.64 6.20 0.67
C ARG A 211 6.01 4.85 0.38
N ALA A 212 6.81 3.88 -0.08
CA ALA A 212 6.33 2.56 -0.44
C ALA A 212 7.28 1.46 0.03
N MET A 213 6.71 0.33 0.40
CA MET A 213 7.40 -0.91 0.72
C MET A 213 6.57 -2.10 0.23
N ALA A 214 7.22 -3.10 -0.36
CA ALA A 214 6.57 -4.27 -0.91
C ALA A 214 7.45 -5.51 -0.76
N PHE A 215 6.88 -6.61 -0.27
CA PHE A 215 7.57 -7.90 -0.25
C PHE A 215 7.55 -8.57 -1.62
N LEU A 216 8.64 -9.25 -1.98
CA LEU A 216 8.79 -10.01 -3.21
C LEU A 216 9.61 -11.29 -2.97
N SER A 217 9.74 -12.12 -4.02
CA SER A 217 10.52 -13.36 -4.00
C SER A 217 10.13 -14.29 -2.84
N LYS A 218 8.81 -14.53 -2.69
CA LYS A 218 8.22 -15.36 -1.63
C LYS A 218 8.57 -14.86 -0.21
N GLY A 219 8.66 -13.53 -0.05
CA GLY A 219 8.96 -12.88 1.22
C GLY A 219 10.43 -12.86 1.61
N SER A 220 11.33 -13.28 0.74
CA SER A 220 12.77 -13.26 1.01
C SER A 220 13.39 -11.86 0.96
N LEU A 221 12.71 -10.92 0.29
CA LEU A 221 13.15 -9.53 0.12
C LEU A 221 12.00 -8.57 0.43
N LEU A 222 12.34 -7.43 1.05
CA LEU A 222 11.47 -6.26 1.16
C LEU A 222 12.08 -5.14 0.32
N ALA A 223 11.39 -4.75 -0.75
CA ALA A 223 11.75 -3.60 -1.54
C ALA A 223 11.17 -2.31 -0.94
N THR A 224 11.91 -1.22 -1.02
CA THR A 224 11.50 0.09 -0.50
C THR A 224 11.94 1.22 -1.42
N SER A 225 11.16 2.30 -1.43
CA SER A 225 11.50 3.58 -2.07
C SER A 225 12.35 4.46 -1.15
N GLY A 226 12.71 5.65 -1.60
CA GLY A 226 13.34 6.70 -0.78
C GLY A 226 14.85 6.82 -0.94
N ALA A 227 15.46 6.10 -1.88
CA ALA A 227 16.88 6.20 -2.26
C ALA A 227 17.03 6.40 -3.78
N GLN A 228 18.26 6.47 -4.27
CA GLN A 228 18.56 6.61 -5.70
C GLN A 228 18.24 5.35 -6.52
N GLY A 229 18.20 4.19 -5.87
CA GLY A 229 17.64 2.94 -6.41
C GLY A 229 16.56 2.38 -5.51
N ALA A 230 15.96 1.28 -5.90
CA ALA A 230 15.10 0.51 -5.01
C ALA A 230 15.95 -0.30 -4.03
N VAL A 231 15.75 -0.07 -2.73
CA VAL A 231 16.51 -0.74 -1.67
C VAL A 231 15.86 -2.06 -1.32
N LEU A 232 16.65 -3.13 -1.28
CA LEU A 232 16.21 -4.51 -1.04
C LEU A 232 16.77 -5.02 0.30
N TRP A 233 15.92 -5.16 1.29
CA TRP A 233 16.27 -5.74 2.59
C TRP A 233 16.05 -7.25 2.60
N PRO A 234 17.05 -8.05 3.03
CA PRO A 234 16.94 -9.50 3.08
C PRO A 234 16.11 -9.96 4.28
N PHE A 235 15.00 -10.66 4.03
CA PHE A 235 14.10 -11.21 5.06
C PHE A 235 14.17 -12.74 5.15
N THR A 236 15.23 -13.35 4.66
CA THR A 236 15.42 -14.81 4.75
C THR A 236 15.86 -15.24 6.16
N GLY A 237 15.37 -16.41 6.58
CA GLY A 237 15.70 -17.00 7.87
C GLY A 237 15.00 -16.34 9.06
N SER A 238 15.23 -16.88 10.26
CA SER A 238 14.50 -16.49 11.48
C SER A 238 14.83 -15.10 12.03
N ASN A 239 15.88 -14.45 11.53
CA ASN A 239 16.32 -13.13 11.98
C ASN A 239 15.95 -12.00 11.01
N GLY A 240 15.45 -12.33 9.81
CA GLY A 240 15.16 -11.33 8.79
C GLY A 240 16.38 -10.47 8.46
N PRO A 241 16.26 -9.13 8.40
CA PRO A 241 17.34 -8.22 8.03
C PRO A 241 18.35 -7.94 9.17
N MET A 242 18.14 -8.47 10.39
CA MET A 242 19.00 -8.17 11.53
C MET A 242 20.46 -8.60 11.29
N GLY A 243 21.38 -7.62 11.35
CA GLY A 243 22.82 -7.85 11.13
C GLY A 243 23.20 -8.11 9.67
N ARG A 244 22.34 -7.72 8.74
CA ARG A 244 22.55 -7.89 7.28
C ARG A 244 22.44 -6.54 6.59
N GLU A 245 23.15 -6.41 5.49
CA GLU A 245 23.12 -5.22 4.64
C GLU A 245 22.01 -5.34 3.58
N ALA A 246 21.46 -4.19 3.22
CA ALA A 246 20.58 -4.07 2.05
C ALA A 246 21.40 -4.01 0.77
N SER A 247 20.81 -4.43 -0.33
CA SER A 247 21.30 -4.14 -1.68
C SER A 247 20.41 -3.10 -2.34
N GLU A 248 20.87 -2.53 -3.46
CA GLU A 248 20.15 -1.52 -4.22
C GLU A 248 20.15 -1.90 -5.70
N ILE A 249 19.03 -1.71 -6.40
CA ILE A 249 18.91 -1.95 -7.83
C ILE A 249 18.33 -0.72 -8.56
N GLY A 250 18.70 -0.56 -9.82
CA GLY A 250 18.25 0.58 -10.63
C GLY A 250 18.75 1.92 -10.13
N PHE A 251 19.99 1.95 -9.59
CA PHE A 251 20.63 3.17 -9.09
C PHE A 251 20.76 4.22 -10.19
N ASP A 252 20.35 5.46 -9.88
CA ASP A 252 20.50 6.63 -10.73
C ASP A 252 20.77 7.86 -9.82
N ASP A 253 21.95 8.43 -9.90
CA ASP A 253 22.40 9.53 -9.05
C ASP A 253 21.65 10.86 -9.30
N THR A 254 20.88 10.95 -10.39
CA THR A 254 20.14 12.15 -10.78
C THR A 254 18.70 12.20 -10.26
N THR A 255 18.17 11.09 -9.74
CA THR A 255 16.79 11.00 -9.29
C THR A 255 16.64 10.04 -8.10
N THR A 256 15.46 9.99 -7.53
CA THR A 256 15.11 9.04 -6.44
C THR A 256 13.96 8.14 -6.85
N VAL A 257 13.93 6.94 -6.33
CA VAL A 257 12.76 6.06 -6.39
C VAL A 257 11.69 6.60 -5.44
N THR A 258 10.57 7.05 -6.00
CA THR A 258 9.42 7.59 -5.23
C THR A 258 8.50 6.49 -4.73
N LEU A 259 8.26 5.47 -5.56
CA LEU A 259 7.39 4.33 -5.26
C LEU A 259 8.01 3.02 -5.73
N VAL A 260 7.64 1.95 -5.03
CA VAL A 260 7.88 0.57 -5.45
C VAL A 260 6.58 -0.22 -5.39
N ALA A 261 6.40 -1.14 -6.34
CA ALA A 261 5.35 -2.15 -6.34
C ALA A 261 5.94 -3.50 -6.70
N ALA A 262 5.52 -4.56 -6.05
CA ALA A 262 6.09 -5.88 -6.28
C ALA A 262 5.03 -6.97 -6.26
N SER A 263 5.33 -8.07 -6.95
CA SER A 263 4.55 -9.31 -6.85
C SER A 263 5.35 -10.34 -6.05
N ASN A 264 4.87 -10.64 -4.86
CA ASN A 264 5.55 -11.57 -3.97
C ASN A 264 5.78 -12.98 -4.59
N PRO A 265 4.79 -13.61 -5.26
CA PRO A 265 5.00 -14.94 -5.84
C PRO A 265 6.06 -14.98 -6.96
N HIS A 266 6.11 -13.94 -7.79
CA HIS A 266 6.91 -13.92 -9.02
C HIS A 266 8.28 -13.25 -8.88
N GLY A 267 8.52 -12.55 -7.78
CA GLY A 267 9.82 -11.93 -7.52
C GLY A 267 10.13 -10.69 -8.34
N ARG A 268 9.15 -10.09 -9.02
CA ARG A 268 9.33 -8.86 -9.80
C ARG A 268 9.05 -7.61 -9.01
N LEU A 269 9.76 -6.55 -9.38
CA LEU A 269 9.71 -5.23 -8.78
C LEU A 269 9.52 -4.18 -9.88
N ALA A 270 8.53 -3.32 -9.70
CA ALA A 270 8.40 -2.07 -10.45
C ALA A 270 8.82 -0.89 -9.56
N ALA A 271 9.44 0.13 -10.16
CA ALA A 271 9.77 1.39 -9.50
C ALA A 271 9.35 2.58 -10.33
N GLY A 272 8.76 3.57 -9.66
CA GLY A 272 8.49 4.89 -10.18
C GLY A 272 9.49 5.89 -9.64
N LEU A 273 9.96 6.80 -10.51
CA LEU A 273 11.03 7.74 -10.22
C LEU A 273 10.53 9.16 -10.03
N GLY A 274 11.32 9.97 -9.33
CA GLY A 274 11.08 11.39 -9.14
C GLY A 274 11.17 12.23 -10.41
N ASP A 275 11.77 11.71 -11.48
CA ASP A 275 11.82 12.35 -12.79
C ASP A 275 10.78 11.78 -13.78
N GLY A 276 9.81 11.02 -13.29
CA GLY A 276 8.67 10.53 -14.08
C GLY A 276 8.91 9.23 -14.84
N ARG A 277 10.12 8.66 -14.84
CA ARG A 277 10.38 7.36 -15.45
C ARG A 277 9.83 6.21 -14.62
N VAL A 278 9.57 5.07 -15.28
CA VAL A 278 9.15 3.81 -14.64
C VAL A 278 9.95 2.66 -15.23
N TRP A 279 10.47 1.79 -14.35
CA TRP A 279 11.13 0.56 -14.75
C TRP A 279 10.60 -0.65 -13.98
N VAL A 280 10.82 -1.83 -14.56
CA VAL A 280 10.55 -3.13 -13.93
C VAL A 280 11.81 -3.97 -13.96
N ALA A 281 12.11 -4.67 -12.88
CA ALA A 281 13.30 -5.50 -12.77
C ALA A 281 13.01 -6.81 -12.03
N ASP A 282 13.87 -7.81 -12.28
CA ASP A 282 14.04 -8.99 -11.44
C ASP A 282 15.08 -8.67 -10.33
N PRO A 283 14.84 -9.03 -9.06
CA PRO A 283 15.79 -8.81 -7.96
C PRO A 283 17.15 -9.47 -8.16
N ALA A 284 17.24 -10.50 -8.97
CA ALA A 284 18.51 -11.12 -9.35
C ALA A 284 19.38 -10.22 -10.23
N GLY A 285 18.90 -9.02 -10.59
CA GLY A 285 19.68 -8.01 -11.34
C GLY A 285 19.87 -8.34 -12.82
N GLN A 286 19.19 -9.32 -13.33
CA GLN A 286 19.24 -9.69 -14.73
C GLN A 286 18.08 -9.01 -15.49
N GLY A 287 18.35 -7.81 -15.98
CA GLY A 287 17.42 -7.06 -16.82
C GLY A 287 16.60 -6.01 -16.05
N LEU A 288 16.97 -4.75 -16.26
CA LEU A 288 16.12 -3.61 -15.93
C LEU A 288 15.43 -3.20 -17.22
N ASN A 289 14.09 -3.34 -17.24
CA ASN A 289 13.27 -2.94 -18.38
C ASN A 289 12.62 -1.59 -18.07
N VAL A 290 12.97 -0.55 -18.82
CA VAL A 290 12.36 0.77 -18.72
C VAL A 290 11.05 0.76 -19.52
N VAL A 291 9.91 0.76 -18.81
CA VAL A 291 8.58 0.71 -19.43
C VAL A 291 8.01 2.11 -19.74
N LYS A 292 8.51 3.16 -19.06
CA LYS A 292 8.27 4.57 -19.37
C LYS A 292 9.61 5.31 -19.29
N ALA A 293 10.16 5.65 -20.44
CA ALA A 293 11.46 6.32 -20.57
C ALA A 293 11.37 7.86 -20.54
N GLU A 294 10.21 8.42 -20.88
CA GLU A 294 10.00 9.87 -20.92
C GLU A 294 10.04 10.46 -19.52
N LYS A 295 10.85 11.50 -19.35
CA LYS A 295 10.91 12.29 -18.13
C LYS A 295 9.69 13.21 -18.01
N GLY A 296 9.32 13.54 -16.78
CA GLY A 296 8.18 14.38 -16.46
C GLY A 296 8.03 14.60 -14.96
N ALA A 297 6.80 14.82 -14.51
CA ALA A 297 6.49 14.94 -13.09
C ALA A 297 6.74 13.63 -12.34
N PRO A 298 7.02 13.69 -11.02
CA PRO A 298 7.25 12.51 -10.19
C PRO A 298 6.13 11.49 -10.27
N ILE A 299 6.48 10.21 -10.26
CA ILE A 299 5.49 9.13 -10.15
C ILE A 299 4.91 9.12 -8.73
N VAL A 300 3.57 9.22 -8.66
CA VAL A 300 2.80 9.30 -7.40
C VAL A 300 1.88 8.09 -7.18
N ALA A 301 1.58 7.31 -8.24
CA ALA A 301 0.85 6.06 -8.13
C ALA A 301 1.52 4.98 -9.00
N LEU A 302 1.62 3.77 -8.47
CA LEU A 302 2.29 2.65 -9.13
C LEU A 302 1.69 1.32 -8.68
N ALA A 303 1.37 0.45 -9.63
CA ALA A 303 0.94 -0.91 -9.36
C ALA A 303 1.56 -1.87 -10.36
N LEU A 304 1.90 -3.08 -9.90
CA LEU A 304 2.30 -4.21 -10.74
C LEU A 304 1.15 -5.23 -10.70
N SER A 305 0.75 -5.74 -11.88
CA SER A 305 -0.30 -6.75 -11.97
C SER A 305 0.10 -8.04 -11.22
N PRO A 306 -0.86 -8.80 -10.67
CA PRO A 306 -0.55 -10.02 -9.91
C PRO A 306 0.28 -11.04 -10.68
N ASP A 307 0.09 -11.14 -12.00
CA ASP A 307 0.85 -11.99 -12.91
C ASP A 307 2.18 -11.37 -13.41
N THR A 308 2.45 -10.13 -13.01
CA THR A 308 3.65 -9.34 -13.35
C THR A 308 3.83 -9.01 -14.82
N THR A 309 2.79 -9.17 -15.62
CA THR A 309 2.84 -8.91 -17.07
C THR A 309 2.55 -7.44 -17.42
N ARG A 310 2.01 -6.66 -16.46
CA ARG A 310 1.60 -5.28 -16.68
C ARG A 310 1.96 -4.38 -15.50
N VAL A 311 2.25 -3.12 -15.79
CA VAL A 311 2.47 -2.07 -14.79
C VAL A 311 1.54 -0.89 -15.07
N ALA A 312 0.86 -0.38 -14.03
CA ALA A 312 0.08 0.84 -14.05
C ALA A 312 0.83 1.92 -13.27
N TRP A 313 0.87 3.14 -13.78
CA TRP A 313 1.54 4.28 -13.19
C TRP A 313 0.73 5.55 -13.36
N ALA A 314 0.94 6.53 -12.47
CA ALA A 314 0.50 7.89 -12.67
C ALA A 314 1.52 8.88 -12.09
N ASP A 315 1.64 10.05 -12.73
CA ASP A 315 2.49 11.14 -12.28
C ASP A 315 1.68 12.25 -11.56
N GLU A 316 2.41 13.19 -10.98
CA GLU A 316 1.83 14.29 -10.18
C GLU A 316 0.99 15.25 -11.02
N ASP A 317 1.20 15.30 -12.36
CA ASP A 317 0.43 16.12 -13.29
C ASP A 317 -0.89 15.46 -13.76
N GLY A 318 -1.23 14.26 -13.24
CA GLY A 318 -2.43 13.51 -13.62
C GLY A 318 -2.30 12.70 -14.91
N ARG A 319 -1.09 12.59 -15.49
CA ARG A 319 -0.84 11.65 -16.58
C ARG A 319 -0.70 10.25 -16.01
N ALA A 320 -1.35 9.30 -16.62
CA ALA A 320 -1.31 7.92 -16.22
C ALA A 320 -1.13 6.98 -17.41
N GLY A 321 -0.73 5.76 -17.15
CA GLY A 321 -0.59 4.77 -18.20
C GLY A 321 -0.55 3.35 -17.68
N VAL A 322 -0.78 2.43 -18.61
CA VAL A 322 -0.65 1.00 -18.42
C VAL A 322 0.27 0.45 -19.51
N ALA A 323 1.31 -0.23 -19.12
CA ALA A 323 2.30 -0.81 -20.03
C ALA A 323 2.44 -2.32 -19.81
N ASP A 324 2.65 -3.06 -20.90
CA ASP A 324 3.03 -4.46 -20.83
C ASP A 324 4.50 -4.56 -20.42
N VAL A 325 4.80 -5.51 -19.57
CA VAL A 325 6.16 -5.85 -19.13
C VAL A 325 6.68 -6.94 -20.05
N VAL A 326 7.59 -6.58 -20.95
CA VAL A 326 8.29 -7.57 -21.78
C VAL A 326 9.27 -8.33 -20.89
N ILE A 327 9.19 -9.63 -20.94
CA ILE A 327 10.06 -10.55 -20.19
C ILE A 327 10.95 -11.21 -21.22
N ASP A 328 12.21 -10.83 -21.25
CA ASP A 328 13.22 -11.56 -22.01
C ASP A 328 13.67 -12.81 -21.27
#